data_4de92bd6d385a9e91b6e35fef6e1fecf
#
_entry.id   4de92bd6d385a9e91b6e35fef6e1fecf
#
_cell.length_a   1.000
_cell.length_b   1.000
_cell.length_c   1.000
_cell.angle_alpha   90.00
_cell.angle_beta   90.00
_cell.angle_gamma   90.00
#
_symmetry.space_group_name_H-M   'P 1'
#
loop_
_entity.id
_entity.type
_entity.pdbx_description
1 polymer ?
#
loop_
_entity_poly.entity_id
_entity_poly.type
_entity_poly.pdbx_seq_one_letter_code
_entity_poly.pdbx_strand_id
1 'polypeptide(L)'
;LTRVQARRLVGENILVNAIAPGPYESMMLGAAVNHDYSLIESRNPRKRIGSPEDMAGLVIFLCSRAGAYTVGAVIQSDGGLVGTAGHDLSSS
;
A
#
# COMPACT_ATOMS: atom_id res chain seq x y z
N LEU A 1 -6.72 4.59 -14.61
CA LEU A 1 -5.99 5.84 -14.96
C LEU A 1 -4.48 5.67 -14.87
N THR A 2 -3.98 5.08 -13.79
CA THR A 2 -2.53 4.83 -13.62
C THR A 2 -1.96 4.03 -14.78
N ARG A 3 -2.61 2.95 -15.18
CA ARG A 3 -2.14 2.08 -16.26
C ARG A 3 -2.15 2.78 -17.61
N VAL A 4 -3.16 3.59 -17.89
CA VAL A 4 -3.26 4.35 -19.12
C VAL A 4 -2.15 5.38 -19.21
N GLN A 5 -1.92 6.14 -18.13
CA GLN A 5 -0.84 7.12 -18.08
C GLN A 5 0.53 6.45 -18.16
N ALA A 6 0.70 5.30 -17.49
CA ALA A 6 1.95 4.57 -17.53
C ALA A 6 2.30 4.12 -18.97
N ARG A 7 1.33 3.55 -19.67
CA ARG A 7 1.52 3.10 -21.06
C ARG A 7 1.86 4.26 -21.99
N ARG A 8 1.24 5.41 -21.75
CA ARG A 8 1.41 6.60 -22.56
C ARG A 8 2.78 7.24 -22.36
N LEU A 9 3.27 7.26 -21.12
CA LEU A 9 4.47 8.03 -20.75
C LEU A 9 5.76 7.20 -20.70
N VAL A 10 5.65 5.86 -20.65
CA VAL A 10 6.84 5.02 -20.52
C VAL A 10 7.81 5.19 -21.68
N GLY A 11 7.30 5.47 -22.87
CA GLY A 11 8.16 5.72 -24.05
C GLY A 11 8.98 7.01 -23.94
N GLU A 12 8.59 7.92 -23.06
CA GLU A 12 9.33 9.16 -22.78
C GLU A 12 10.21 9.01 -21.54
N ASN A 13 10.43 7.78 -21.08
CA ASN A 13 11.23 7.46 -19.90
C ASN A 13 10.61 8.04 -18.61
N ILE A 14 9.29 8.13 -18.58
CA ILE A 14 8.52 8.54 -17.38
C ILE A 14 7.80 7.33 -16.86
N LEU A 15 8.08 6.95 -15.61
CA LEU A 15 7.47 5.81 -14.95
C LEU A 15 6.31 6.29 -14.08
N VAL A 16 5.14 5.67 -14.25
CA VAL A 16 3.95 6.00 -13.49
C VAL A 16 3.48 4.77 -12.75
N ASN A 17 3.37 4.89 -11.45
CA ASN A 17 2.87 3.84 -10.55
C ASN A 17 1.96 4.47 -9.49
N ALA A 18 1.19 3.65 -8.83
CA ALA A 18 0.33 4.10 -7.74
C ALA A 18 0.51 3.21 -6.52
N ILE A 19 0.25 3.78 -5.36
CA ILE A 19 0.21 3.05 -4.10
C ILE A 19 -1.23 3.08 -3.61
N ALA A 20 -1.77 1.92 -3.25
CA ALA A 20 -3.08 1.80 -2.64
C ALA A 20 -2.88 1.43 -1.15
N PRO A 21 -2.83 2.41 -0.26
CA PRO A 21 -2.59 2.15 1.15
C PRO A 21 -3.87 1.67 1.85
N GLY A 22 -3.72 0.76 2.79
CA GLY A 22 -4.74 0.42 3.74
C GLY A 22 -4.65 1.30 4.99
N PRO A 23 -4.99 0.76 6.18
CA PRO A 23 -4.92 1.57 7.41
C PRO A 23 -3.48 1.93 7.75
N TYR A 24 -3.20 3.21 7.75
CA TYR A 24 -1.90 3.76 8.12
C TYR A 24 -2.06 4.73 9.28
N GLU A 25 -1.05 4.81 10.11
CA GLU A 25 -0.99 5.78 11.19
C GLU A 25 -1.04 7.20 10.60
N SER A 26 -2.05 7.98 11.02
CA SER A 26 -2.22 9.34 10.56
C SER A 26 -3.01 10.12 11.61
N MET A 27 -2.95 11.43 11.52
CA MET A 27 -3.74 12.28 12.43
C MET A 27 -5.24 12.04 12.27
N MET A 28 -5.72 11.89 11.04
CA MET A 28 -7.14 11.66 10.76
C MET A 28 -7.60 10.30 11.28
N LEU A 29 -6.81 9.26 11.05
CA LEU A 29 -7.16 7.94 11.56
C LEU A 29 -7.10 7.89 13.07
N GLY A 30 -6.09 8.49 13.67
CA GLY A 30 -5.99 8.58 15.13
C GLY A 30 -7.18 9.27 15.76
N ALA A 31 -7.62 10.40 15.17
CA ALA A 31 -8.78 11.12 15.65
C ALA A 31 -10.07 10.29 15.49
N ALA A 32 -10.21 9.59 14.36
CA ALA A 32 -11.41 8.79 14.08
C ALA A 32 -11.58 7.62 15.05
N VAL A 33 -10.48 7.03 15.52
CA VAL A 33 -10.51 5.88 16.42
C VAL A 33 -10.09 6.23 17.86
N ASN A 34 -9.99 7.53 18.17
CA ASN A 34 -9.57 8.03 19.48
C ASN A 34 -8.19 7.45 19.91
N HIS A 35 -7.27 7.36 18.94
CA HIS A 35 -5.91 6.82 19.11
C HIS A 35 -5.87 5.37 19.61
N ASP A 36 -7.00 4.66 19.52
CA ASP A 36 -7.05 3.22 19.80
C ASP A 36 -7.18 2.46 18.49
N TYR A 37 -6.08 1.90 18.02
CA TYR A 37 -6.01 1.15 16.78
C TYR A 37 -6.30 -0.34 16.95
N SER A 38 -6.61 -0.80 18.16
CA SER A 38 -6.68 -2.23 18.46
C SER A 38 -7.72 -2.97 17.61
N LEU A 39 -8.87 -2.36 17.34
CA LEU A 39 -9.90 -2.98 16.51
C LEU A 39 -9.43 -3.12 15.06
N ILE A 40 -8.80 -2.09 14.51
CA ILE A 40 -8.26 -2.10 13.16
C ILE A 40 -7.14 -3.14 13.05
N GLU A 41 -6.24 -3.15 14.03
CA GLU A 41 -5.14 -4.10 14.07
C GLU A 41 -5.63 -5.55 14.15
N SER A 42 -6.67 -5.80 14.95
CA SER A 42 -7.21 -7.15 15.11
C SER A 42 -7.84 -7.69 13.83
N ARG A 43 -8.37 -6.82 12.97
CA ARG A 43 -8.99 -7.19 11.69
C ARG A 43 -8.00 -7.22 10.54
N ASN A 44 -6.79 -6.73 10.74
CA ASN A 44 -5.78 -6.70 9.70
C ASN A 44 -4.99 -8.02 9.71
N PRO A 45 -4.79 -8.68 8.55
CA PRO A 45 -4.01 -9.93 8.51
C PRO A 45 -2.59 -9.78 9.06
N ARG A 46 -1.97 -8.61 8.89
CA ARG A 46 -0.63 -8.33 9.42
C ARG A 46 -0.65 -7.96 10.90
N LYS A 47 -1.84 -7.74 11.47
CA LYS A 47 -2.06 -7.42 12.89
C LYS A 47 -1.40 -6.12 13.34
N ARG A 48 -1.24 -5.19 12.44
CA ARG A 48 -0.79 -3.83 12.74
C ARG A 48 -1.25 -2.86 11.65
N ILE A 49 -1.25 -1.59 11.95
CA ILE A 49 -1.42 -0.55 10.94
C ILE A 49 -0.07 -0.19 10.33
N GLY A 50 -0.09 0.39 9.14
CA GLY A 50 1.13 0.85 8.50
C GLY A 50 1.72 2.07 9.20
N SER A 51 3.03 2.16 9.20
CA SER A 51 3.76 3.28 9.77
C SER A 51 4.30 4.20 8.67
N PRO A 52 4.74 5.44 9.02
CA PRO A 52 5.41 6.29 8.05
C PRO A 52 6.62 5.62 7.39
N GLU A 53 7.35 4.79 8.12
CA GLU A 53 8.49 4.05 7.58
C GLU A 53 8.08 3.04 6.50
N ASP A 54 6.93 2.38 6.67
CA ASP A 54 6.40 1.47 5.66
C ASP A 54 6.16 2.20 4.34
N MET A 55 5.55 3.39 4.41
CA MET A 55 5.28 4.19 3.22
C MET A 55 6.57 4.75 2.62
N ALA A 56 7.47 5.24 3.45
CA ALA A 56 8.74 5.80 2.99
C ALA A 56 9.56 4.76 2.23
N GLY A 57 9.64 3.53 2.75
CA GLY A 57 10.36 2.45 2.09
C GLY A 57 9.80 2.14 0.70
N LEU A 58 8.47 2.13 0.58
CA LEU A 58 7.81 1.85 -0.70
C LEU A 58 8.05 2.98 -1.71
N VAL A 59 7.96 4.24 -1.29
CA VAL A 59 8.23 5.38 -2.15
C VAL A 59 9.70 5.36 -2.61
N ILE A 60 10.62 5.09 -1.71
CA ILE A 60 12.05 4.98 -2.05
C ILE A 60 12.27 3.88 -3.08
N PHE A 61 11.65 2.71 -2.91
CA PHE A 61 11.74 1.64 -3.89
C PHE A 61 11.28 2.11 -5.27
N LEU A 62 10.10 2.73 -5.37
CA LEU A 62 9.54 3.15 -6.65
C LEU A 62 10.35 4.28 -7.31
N CYS A 63 10.99 5.13 -6.51
CA CYS A 63 11.76 6.27 -7.02
C CYS A 63 13.24 5.97 -7.24
N SER A 64 13.69 4.78 -6.88
CA SER A 64 15.09 4.37 -7.01
C SER A 64 15.30 3.49 -8.24
N ARG A 65 16.56 3.11 -8.48
CA ARG A 65 16.90 2.16 -9.53
C ARG A 65 16.23 0.80 -9.33
N ALA A 66 15.93 0.44 -8.07
CA ALA A 66 15.24 -0.80 -7.75
C ALA A 66 13.84 -0.85 -8.38
N GLY A 67 13.19 0.30 -8.56
CA GLY A 67 11.88 0.40 -9.20
C GLY A 67 11.92 0.66 -10.70
N ALA A 68 13.09 0.64 -11.33
CA ALA A 68 13.24 1.07 -12.73
C ALA A 68 12.49 0.21 -13.73
N TYR A 69 12.16 -1.02 -13.38
CA TYR A 69 11.43 -1.94 -14.25
C TYR A 69 9.96 -2.09 -13.83
N THR A 70 9.50 -1.25 -12.92
CA THR A 70 8.12 -1.25 -12.40
C THR A 70 7.35 -0.11 -13.04
N VAL A 71 6.37 -0.44 -13.86
CA VAL A 71 5.59 0.52 -14.64
C VAL A 71 4.13 0.13 -14.64
N GLY A 72 3.25 1.06 -14.36
CA GLY A 72 1.81 0.84 -14.38
C GLY A 72 1.28 -0.01 -13.24
N ALA A 73 2.09 -0.23 -12.22
CA ALA A 73 1.69 -1.03 -11.07
C ALA A 73 0.82 -0.23 -10.11
N VAL A 74 -0.14 -0.92 -9.49
CA VAL A 74 -0.85 -0.41 -8.33
C VAL A 74 -0.45 -1.32 -7.17
N ILE A 75 0.38 -0.81 -6.28
CA ILE A 75 0.95 -1.61 -5.20
C ILE A 75 0.09 -1.44 -3.95
N GLN A 76 -0.50 -2.56 -3.50
CA GLN A 76 -1.29 -2.58 -2.27
C GLN A 76 -0.36 -2.65 -1.07
N SER A 77 -0.54 -1.71 -0.14
CA SER A 77 0.23 -1.66 1.10
C SER A 77 -0.75 -1.59 2.25
N ASP A 78 -1.38 -2.71 2.57
CA ASP A 78 -2.53 -2.79 3.47
C ASP A 78 -2.43 -3.93 4.50
N GLY A 79 -1.28 -4.53 4.65
CA GLY A 79 -1.08 -5.65 5.56
C GLY A 79 -1.77 -6.94 5.11
N GLY A 80 -2.11 -7.05 3.84
CA GLY A 80 -2.76 -8.23 3.27
C GLY A 80 -4.27 -8.16 3.24
N LEU A 81 -4.86 -7.03 3.60
CA LEU A 81 -6.32 -6.90 3.73
C LEU A 81 -7.05 -7.27 2.44
N VAL A 82 -6.61 -6.75 1.30
CA VAL A 82 -7.20 -7.06 -0.01
C VAL A 82 -6.61 -8.34 -0.57
N GLY A 83 -5.28 -8.50 -0.52
CA GLY A 83 -4.60 -9.62 -1.14
C GLY A 83 -4.97 -10.98 -0.56
N THR A 84 -5.40 -11.03 0.71
CA THR A 84 -5.83 -12.26 1.35
C THR A 84 -7.32 -12.33 1.62
N ALA A 85 -8.08 -11.37 1.10
CA ALA A 85 -9.54 -11.35 1.29
C ALA A 85 -10.17 -12.62 0.71
N GLY A 86 -11.02 -13.25 1.49
CA GLY A 86 -11.69 -14.49 1.07
C GLY A 86 -10.83 -15.76 1.28
N HIS A 87 -9.61 -15.63 1.75
CA HIS A 87 -8.73 -16.76 2.04
C HIS A 87 -8.55 -16.90 3.54
N ASP A 88 -9.25 -17.84 4.13
CA ASP A 88 -9.15 -18.14 5.57
C ASP A 88 -8.25 -19.35 5.77
N LEU A 89 -7.00 -19.10 6.11
CA LEU A 89 -6.02 -20.16 6.33
C LEU A 89 -6.15 -20.82 7.70
N SER A 90 -6.90 -20.19 8.60
CA SER A 90 -7.11 -20.76 9.94
C SER A 90 -8.03 -21.98 9.92
N SER A 91 -8.83 -22.12 8.86
CA SER A 91 -9.76 -23.24 8.68
C SER A 91 -9.16 -24.41 7.90
N SER A 92 -7.95 -24.24 7.37
CA SER A 92 -7.32 -25.27 6.55
C SER A 92 -6.44 -26.26 7.32
#